data_4e21b40e96c451d5df00c57080a23be2
#
_entry.id   4e21b40e96c451d5df00c57080a23be2
#
_cell.length_a   1.000
_cell.length_b   1.000
_cell.length_c   1.000
_cell.angle_alpha   90.00
_cell.angle_beta   90.00
_cell.angle_gamma   90.00
#
_symmetry.space_group_name_H-M   'P 1'
#
loop_
_entity.id
_entity.type
_entity.pdbx_description
1 polymer ?
#
loop_
_entity_poly.entity_id
_entity_poly.type
_entity_poly.pdbx_seq_one_letter_code
_entity_poly.pdbx_strand_id
1 'polypeptide(L)'
;MWVEQLPNGKYKYFERYKDAYTEKWKRVSVTLNSSSNRAKKEAQRLLDDKIAQKIESSSTTNVSFHNAFNEWWEFHQKQIKLSSIKSLAASVKRISDAIEQGTILSNINVRLIQSLLDTEDWTDSQKYRAKTVLNTFFDYAIDQQLITDNPARKARLPKKTNKLEKQQAAKNKYLEPDEYSRLLKELYRKDITLRYALACEFMLLNGCRIGELAGLTVSDYHKETRSLDIHTSFNRYIPENEGTKTVASYRTTYLTNREMEIIDQILELKALSESTNPNWYHSDKIFTTNTGKPIHSTILSASLQRANTRLETPIDKHLSPHIFRHTTISILAENNVPLKTIMDRVGHADSEVTTSIYTHVTRNMKDQAVNILDNIITNNLAPSLPLG
;
A
#
# COMPACT_ATOMS: atom_id res chain seq x y z
N MET A 1 49.25 -0.29 26.35
CA MET A 1 49.30 -1.67 25.80
C MET A 1 50.21 -2.54 26.67
N TRP A 2 49.87 -3.82 26.90
CA TRP A 2 50.73 -4.86 27.47
C TRP A 2 50.58 -6.17 26.66
N VAL A 3 51.49 -7.12 26.86
CA VAL A 3 51.54 -8.38 26.11
C VAL A 3 51.69 -9.55 27.07
N GLU A 4 51.00 -10.65 26.73
CA GLU A 4 51.10 -11.93 27.41
C GLU A 4 51.46 -13.00 26.38
N GLN A 5 52.36 -13.92 26.72
CA GLN A 5 52.71 -15.06 25.85
C GLN A 5 51.75 -16.19 26.17
N LEU A 6 51.12 -16.71 25.11
CA LEU A 6 50.20 -17.83 25.20
C LEU A 6 50.92 -19.18 25.17
N PRO A 7 50.38 -20.27 25.72
CA PRO A 7 50.99 -21.59 25.72
C PRO A 7 51.33 -22.13 24.31
N ASN A 8 50.63 -21.64 23.29
CA ASN A 8 50.85 -22.01 21.88
C ASN A 8 51.95 -21.20 21.17
N GLY A 9 52.78 -20.44 21.93
CA GLY A 9 53.88 -19.63 21.40
C GLY A 9 53.46 -18.30 20.77
N LYS A 10 52.17 -17.96 20.74
CA LYS A 10 51.69 -16.67 20.23
C LYS A 10 51.66 -15.61 21.32
N TYR A 11 51.62 -14.36 20.91
CA TYR A 11 51.63 -13.19 21.79
C TYR A 11 50.30 -12.48 21.71
N LYS A 12 49.63 -12.32 22.86
CA LYS A 12 48.34 -11.60 22.99
C LYS A 12 48.58 -10.23 23.58
N TYR A 13 48.28 -9.21 22.79
CA TYR A 13 48.41 -7.80 23.12
C TYR A 13 47.10 -7.27 23.60
N PHE A 14 47.09 -6.46 24.62
CA PHE A 14 45.90 -5.87 25.27
C PHE A 14 46.04 -4.36 25.40
N GLU A 15 44.88 -3.70 25.29
CA GLU A 15 44.73 -2.27 25.57
C GLU A 15 43.46 -2.03 26.40
N ARG A 16 43.44 -1.01 27.22
CA ARG A 16 42.28 -0.61 27.99
C ARG A 16 41.63 0.59 27.34
N TYR A 17 40.29 0.61 27.34
CA TYR A 17 39.50 1.76 26.95
C TYR A 17 38.36 1.97 27.94
N LYS A 18 37.87 3.21 28.08
CA LYS A 18 36.70 3.57 28.91
C LYS A 18 35.46 3.35 28.06
N ASP A 19 34.59 2.44 28.48
CA ASP A 19 33.34 2.15 27.80
C ASP A 19 32.38 3.34 27.95
N ALA A 20 31.81 3.83 26.85
CA ALA A 20 30.99 5.05 26.85
C ALA A 20 29.64 4.90 27.57
N TYR A 21 29.08 3.68 27.64
CA TYR A 21 27.79 3.44 28.30
C TYR A 21 27.93 3.17 29.78
N THR A 22 28.96 2.44 30.21
CA THR A 22 29.12 2.00 31.60
C THR A 22 30.13 2.82 32.38
N GLU A 23 30.89 3.67 31.69
CA GLU A 23 32.06 4.43 32.20
C GLU A 23 33.16 3.55 32.84
N LYS A 24 33.02 2.23 32.75
CA LYS A 24 33.97 1.26 33.28
C LYS A 24 35.09 0.99 32.29
N TRP A 25 36.27 0.70 32.85
CA TRP A 25 37.40 0.28 32.07
C TRP A 25 37.18 -1.14 31.51
N LYS A 26 37.19 -1.27 30.19
CA LYS A 26 37.17 -2.53 29.45
C LYS A 26 38.49 -2.76 28.74
N ARG A 27 38.75 -4.00 28.28
CA ARG A 27 39.96 -4.35 27.52
C ARG A 27 39.63 -4.90 26.14
N VAL A 28 40.45 -4.58 25.18
CA VAL A 28 40.50 -5.22 23.84
C VAL A 28 41.78 -5.99 23.71
N SER A 29 41.82 -6.95 22.81
CA SER A 29 43.04 -7.73 22.57
C SER A 29 43.19 -8.12 21.11
N VAL A 30 44.45 -8.33 20.70
CA VAL A 30 44.88 -8.83 19.40
C VAL A 30 45.96 -9.88 19.61
N THR A 31 45.94 -10.95 18.83
CA THR A 31 46.95 -12.04 18.94
C THR A 31 47.83 -12.04 17.69
N LEU A 32 49.13 -11.96 17.87
CA LEU A 32 50.12 -12.02 16.83
C LEU A 32 51.15 -13.16 17.07
N ASN A 33 51.88 -13.54 16.04
CA ASN A 33 52.84 -14.66 16.10
C ASN A 33 54.22 -14.23 16.62
N SER A 34 54.44 -12.95 16.93
CA SER A 34 55.77 -12.41 17.30
C SER A 34 55.65 -11.31 18.34
N SER A 35 56.70 -11.10 19.14
CA SER A 35 56.86 -10.00 20.10
C SER A 35 57.86 -8.93 19.62
N SER A 36 58.27 -8.98 18.36
CA SER A 36 59.22 -8.02 17.79
C SER A 36 58.68 -6.57 17.83
N ASN A 37 59.59 -5.58 17.73
CA ASN A 37 59.17 -4.16 17.68
C ASN A 37 58.20 -3.85 16.53
N ARG A 38 58.35 -4.57 15.39
CA ARG A 38 57.40 -4.48 14.26
C ARG A 38 56.02 -5.02 14.63
N ALA A 39 55.96 -6.20 15.31
CA ALA A 39 54.72 -6.79 15.79
C ALA A 39 54.04 -5.91 16.86
N LYS A 40 54.80 -5.24 17.73
CA LYS A 40 54.24 -4.28 18.71
C LYS A 40 53.57 -3.08 18.04
N LYS A 41 54.18 -2.51 17.00
CA LYS A 41 53.59 -1.42 16.22
C LYS A 41 52.29 -1.86 15.51
N GLU A 42 52.30 -3.02 14.91
CA GLU A 42 51.13 -3.59 14.25
C GLU A 42 50.03 -3.90 15.27
N ALA A 43 50.34 -4.47 16.44
CA ALA A 43 49.40 -4.72 17.51
C ALA A 43 48.76 -3.42 18.03
N GLN A 44 49.55 -2.36 18.21
CA GLN A 44 49.04 -1.06 18.64
C GLN A 44 48.01 -0.51 17.62
N ARG A 45 48.37 -0.51 16.33
CA ARG A 45 47.47 -0.07 15.25
C ARG A 45 46.14 -0.84 15.27
N LEU A 46 46.21 -2.19 15.35
CA LEU A 46 45.01 -3.04 15.37
C LEU A 46 44.16 -2.85 16.67
N LEU A 47 44.79 -2.56 17.80
CA LEU A 47 44.11 -2.25 19.05
C LEU A 47 43.44 -0.88 18.99
N ASP A 48 44.13 0.12 18.43
CA ASP A 48 43.59 1.47 18.25
C ASP A 48 42.38 1.44 17.30
N ASP A 49 42.47 0.70 16.16
CA ASP A 49 41.37 0.49 15.24
C ASP A 49 40.16 -0.18 15.94
N LYS A 50 40.40 -1.21 16.77
CA LYS A 50 39.34 -1.88 17.54
C LYS A 50 38.72 -0.98 18.61
N ILE A 51 39.49 -0.14 19.25
CA ILE A 51 39.01 0.82 20.25
C ILE A 51 38.18 1.90 19.55
N ALA A 52 38.68 2.44 18.42
CA ALA A 52 37.97 3.42 17.62
C ALA A 52 36.61 2.89 17.18
N GLN A 53 36.53 1.68 16.61
CA GLN A 53 35.26 1.04 16.26
C GLN A 53 34.28 0.90 17.43
N LYS A 54 34.78 0.55 18.64
CA LYS A 54 33.94 0.43 19.84
C LYS A 54 33.48 1.76 20.39
N ILE A 55 34.28 2.79 20.30
CA ILE A 55 33.93 4.17 20.70
C ILE A 55 32.99 4.79 19.68
N GLU A 56 33.24 4.58 18.39
CA GLU A 56 32.41 5.08 17.29
C GLU A 56 30.99 4.47 17.31
N SER A 57 30.87 3.16 17.61
CA SER A 57 29.59 2.50 17.82
C SER A 57 28.84 2.96 19.06
N SER A 58 29.48 3.68 19.98
CA SER A 58 28.90 4.22 21.22
C SER A 58 28.80 5.75 21.25
N SER A 59 29.42 6.47 20.30
CA SER A 59 29.27 7.91 20.18
C SER A 59 28.11 8.27 19.27
N THR A 60 27.06 8.86 19.80
CA THR A 60 25.89 9.36 19.06
C THR A 60 26.22 10.49 18.07
N THR A 61 27.43 11.04 18.11
CA THR A 61 27.80 12.24 17.36
C THR A 61 28.25 12.01 15.90
N ASN A 62 28.57 10.77 15.48
CA ASN A 62 29.10 10.49 14.14
C ASN A 62 28.45 9.28 13.46
N VAL A 63 27.17 8.98 13.73
CA VAL A 63 26.46 7.89 13.07
C VAL A 63 26.19 8.27 11.62
N SER A 64 26.56 7.43 10.66
CA SER A 64 26.20 7.66 9.27
C SER A 64 24.70 7.44 9.04
N PHE A 65 24.12 8.21 8.12
CA PHE A 65 22.72 8.07 7.73
C PHE A 65 22.41 6.62 7.33
N HIS A 66 23.24 6.03 6.47
CA HIS A 66 23.00 4.69 5.94
C HIS A 66 23.00 3.61 7.01
N ASN A 67 23.88 3.70 7.99
CA ASN A 67 23.93 2.73 9.09
C ASN A 67 22.66 2.85 9.94
N ALA A 68 22.27 4.06 10.34
CA ALA A 68 21.07 4.29 11.14
C ALA A 68 19.78 3.93 10.35
N PHE A 69 19.76 4.24 9.04
CA PHE A 69 18.61 3.98 8.17
C PHE A 69 18.40 2.49 7.92
N ASN A 70 19.47 1.73 7.75
CA ASN A 70 19.42 0.27 7.61
C ASN A 70 18.99 -0.39 8.92
N GLU A 71 19.55 0.02 10.06
CA GLU A 71 19.16 -0.47 11.39
C GLU A 71 17.67 -0.22 11.67
N TRP A 72 17.21 1.01 11.40
CA TRP A 72 15.79 1.35 11.49
C TRP A 72 14.95 0.46 10.58
N TRP A 73 15.36 0.25 9.32
CA TRP A 73 14.59 -0.55 8.38
C TRP A 73 14.46 -2.01 8.83
N GLU A 74 15.53 -2.61 9.33
CA GLU A 74 15.51 -3.96 9.89
C GLU A 74 14.57 -4.06 11.11
N PHE A 75 14.57 -3.05 11.95
CA PHE A 75 13.66 -2.96 13.09
C PHE A 75 12.21 -2.74 12.66
N HIS A 76 11.98 -1.81 11.75
CA HIS A 76 10.65 -1.44 11.27
C HIS A 76 9.94 -2.58 10.53
N GLN A 77 10.69 -3.37 9.75
CA GLN A 77 10.15 -4.55 9.08
C GLN A 77 9.51 -5.57 10.04
N LYS A 78 10.01 -5.70 11.26
CA LYS A 78 9.47 -6.62 12.28
C LYS A 78 8.12 -6.15 12.85
N GLN A 79 7.79 -4.88 12.66
CA GLN A 79 6.57 -4.26 13.21
C GLN A 79 5.43 -4.12 12.20
N ILE A 80 5.72 -4.27 10.91
CA ILE A 80 4.75 -4.04 9.85
C ILE A 80 4.46 -5.33 9.06
N LYS A 81 3.27 -5.38 8.44
CA LYS A 81 2.87 -6.51 7.60
C LYS A 81 3.78 -6.65 6.37
N LEU A 82 3.98 -7.89 5.90
CA LEU A 82 4.80 -8.21 4.73
C LEU A 82 4.40 -7.41 3.47
N SER A 83 3.10 -7.15 3.28
CA SER A 83 2.60 -6.29 2.19
C SER A 83 3.11 -4.85 2.29
N SER A 84 3.21 -4.31 3.51
CA SER A 84 3.76 -2.97 3.76
C SER A 84 5.26 -2.94 3.51
N ILE A 85 5.99 -3.97 3.96
CA ILE A 85 7.43 -4.13 3.67
C ILE A 85 7.68 -4.03 2.17
N LYS A 86 6.97 -4.85 1.36
CA LYS A 86 7.13 -4.85 -0.11
C LYS A 86 6.74 -3.52 -0.75
N SER A 87 5.74 -2.84 -0.22
CA SER A 87 5.32 -1.53 -0.71
C SER A 87 6.32 -0.42 -0.40
N LEU A 88 6.98 -0.46 0.78
CA LEU A 88 7.92 0.55 1.23
C LEU A 88 9.35 0.31 0.72
N ALA A 89 9.74 -0.95 0.44
CA ALA A 89 11.10 -1.32 0.06
C ALA A 89 11.65 -0.49 -1.12
N ALA A 90 10.82 -0.22 -2.14
CA ALA A 90 11.23 0.61 -3.27
C ALA A 90 11.49 2.08 -2.87
N SER A 91 10.75 2.61 -1.89
CA SER A 91 10.96 3.97 -1.37
C SER A 91 12.17 4.04 -0.47
N VAL A 92 12.38 3.01 0.37
CA VAL A 92 13.59 2.88 1.22
C VAL A 92 14.83 2.83 0.36
N LYS A 93 14.86 1.95 -0.67
CA LYS A 93 15.96 1.88 -1.62
C LYS A 93 16.23 3.22 -2.30
N ARG A 94 15.19 3.87 -2.83
CA ARG A 94 15.31 5.16 -3.53
C ARG A 94 15.90 6.26 -2.65
N ILE A 95 15.51 6.32 -1.38
CA ILE A 95 16.06 7.27 -0.41
C ILE A 95 17.53 6.95 -0.13
N SER A 96 17.86 5.67 0.08
CA SER A 96 19.23 5.23 0.32
C SER A 96 20.16 5.54 -0.86
N ASP A 97 19.67 5.32 -2.09
CA ASP A 97 20.45 5.59 -3.33
C ASP A 97 20.65 7.10 -3.57
N ALA A 98 19.75 7.95 -3.08
CA ALA A 98 19.77 9.39 -3.35
C ALA A 98 20.57 10.21 -2.29
N ILE A 99 20.89 9.63 -1.16
CA ILE A 99 21.74 10.26 -0.13
C ILE A 99 23.18 9.72 -0.29
N GLU A 100 24.16 10.62 -0.32
CA GLU A 100 25.56 10.25 -0.50
C GLU A 100 26.05 9.35 0.64
N GLN A 101 26.84 8.32 0.28
CA GLN A 101 27.45 7.41 1.23
C GLN A 101 28.39 8.16 2.20
N GLY A 102 28.33 7.80 3.49
CA GLY A 102 29.11 8.47 4.53
C GLY A 102 28.48 9.76 5.06
N THR A 103 27.31 10.19 4.54
CA THR A 103 26.59 11.34 5.12
C THR A 103 26.32 11.13 6.60
N ILE A 104 26.76 12.05 7.45
CA ILE A 104 26.54 12.03 8.90
C ILE A 104 25.10 12.40 9.19
N LEU A 105 24.39 11.57 9.98
CA LEU A 105 22.97 11.73 10.25
C LEU A 105 22.63 13.10 10.88
N SER A 106 23.43 13.57 11.83
CA SER A 106 23.24 14.87 12.51
C SER A 106 23.41 16.09 11.58
N ASN A 107 24.06 15.91 10.42
CA ASN A 107 24.26 16.98 9.44
C ASN A 107 23.10 17.09 8.44
N ILE A 108 22.19 16.13 8.45
CA ILE A 108 21.01 16.17 7.57
C ILE A 108 20.05 17.23 8.08
N ASN A 109 19.82 18.22 7.25
CA ASN A 109 18.95 19.35 7.54
C ASN A 109 17.75 19.41 6.58
N VAL A 110 16.83 20.33 6.86
CA VAL A 110 15.61 20.51 6.06
C VAL A 110 15.93 20.80 4.58
N ARG A 111 17.03 21.53 4.31
CA ARG A 111 17.41 21.91 2.94
C ARG A 111 17.83 20.69 2.12
N LEU A 112 18.57 19.74 2.70
CA LEU A 112 18.94 18.50 2.03
C LEU A 112 17.70 17.63 1.76
N ILE A 113 16.80 17.49 2.73
CA ILE A 113 15.55 16.75 2.53
C ILE A 113 14.65 17.44 1.49
N GLN A 114 14.58 18.77 1.49
CA GLN A 114 13.82 19.51 0.48
C GLN A 114 14.39 19.28 -0.91
N SER A 115 15.71 19.40 -1.09
CA SER A 115 16.40 19.12 -2.35
C SER A 115 16.14 17.71 -2.87
N LEU A 116 16.15 16.70 -1.98
CA LEU A 116 15.81 15.32 -2.29
C LEU A 116 14.37 15.18 -2.81
N LEU A 117 13.41 15.87 -2.19
CA LEU A 117 12.00 15.84 -2.57
C LEU A 117 11.67 16.69 -3.80
N ASP A 118 12.50 17.67 -4.12
CA ASP A 118 12.30 18.55 -5.28
C ASP A 118 12.85 17.96 -6.59
N THR A 119 13.51 16.78 -6.53
CA THR A 119 14.02 16.12 -7.75
C THR A 119 12.91 15.86 -8.77
N GLU A 120 13.20 16.07 -10.05
CA GLU A 120 12.27 15.83 -11.17
C GLU A 120 12.14 14.33 -11.49
N ASP A 121 13.09 13.50 -11.07
CA ASP A 121 13.09 12.06 -11.33
C ASP A 121 12.00 11.31 -10.58
N TRP A 122 11.38 11.92 -9.57
CA TRP A 122 10.37 11.29 -8.75
C TRP A 122 8.97 11.84 -9.04
N THR A 123 8.01 10.93 -9.22
CA THR A 123 6.61 11.32 -9.28
C THR A 123 6.11 11.85 -7.93
N ASP A 124 5.03 12.63 -7.93
CA ASP A 124 4.41 13.15 -6.70
C ASP A 124 4.13 12.03 -5.68
N SER A 125 3.59 10.90 -6.14
CA SER A 125 3.30 9.75 -5.26
C SER A 125 4.57 9.16 -4.64
N GLN A 126 5.69 9.15 -5.37
CA GLN A 126 6.98 8.70 -4.85
C GLN A 126 7.54 9.69 -3.83
N LYS A 127 7.42 11.00 -4.09
CA LYS A 127 7.81 12.07 -3.16
C LYS A 127 7.01 11.99 -1.85
N TYR A 128 5.70 11.81 -1.92
CA TYR A 128 4.85 11.62 -0.75
C TYR A 128 5.25 10.39 0.08
N ARG A 129 5.49 9.25 -0.58
CA ARG A 129 5.94 8.02 0.10
C ARG A 129 7.32 8.19 0.71
N ALA A 130 8.26 8.79 0.00
CA ALA A 130 9.60 9.06 0.51
C ALA A 130 9.53 9.96 1.76
N LYS A 131 8.74 11.03 1.72
CA LYS A 131 8.54 11.89 2.89
C LYS A 131 7.95 11.14 4.08
N THR A 132 6.99 10.23 3.85
CA THR A 132 6.42 9.40 4.92
C THR A 132 7.47 8.48 5.53
N VAL A 133 8.27 7.81 4.71
CA VAL A 133 9.38 6.94 5.16
C VAL A 133 10.41 7.75 5.97
N LEU A 134 10.83 8.90 5.44
CA LEU A 134 11.79 9.79 6.12
C LEU A 134 11.25 10.29 7.47
N ASN A 135 9.97 10.68 7.54
CA ASN A 135 9.36 11.09 8.81
C ASN A 135 9.43 9.97 9.84
N THR A 136 9.04 8.75 9.47
CA THR A 136 9.05 7.60 10.38
C THR A 136 10.48 7.25 10.82
N PHE A 137 11.44 7.33 9.92
CA PHE A 137 12.85 7.11 10.22
C PHE A 137 13.42 8.17 11.18
N PHE A 138 13.21 9.46 10.88
CA PHE A 138 13.76 10.51 11.73
C PHE A 138 13.07 10.57 13.11
N ASP A 139 11.79 10.20 13.21
CA ASP A 139 11.12 10.04 14.50
C ASP A 139 11.77 8.91 15.32
N TYR A 140 12.05 7.76 14.71
CA TYR A 140 12.84 6.71 15.34
C TYR A 140 14.24 7.19 15.75
N ALA A 141 14.93 7.95 14.91
CA ALA A 141 16.26 8.48 15.23
C ALA A 141 16.23 9.46 16.43
N ILE A 142 15.14 10.21 16.61
CA ILE A 142 14.92 11.03 17.80
C ILE A 142 14.71 10.14 19.02
N ASP A 143 13.86 9.11 18.93
CA ASP A 143 13.60 8.17 20.02
C ASP A 143 14.88 7.45 20.47
N GLN A 144 15.79 7.17 19.52
CA GLN A 144 17.12 6.60 19.80
C GLN A 144 18.16 7.66 20.22
N GLN A 145 17.77 8.93 20.38
CA GLN A 145 18.65 10.05 20.75
C GLN A 145 19.83 10.28 19.79
N LEU A 146 19.70 9.86 18.52
CA LEU A 146 20.72 10.07 17.48
C LEU A 146 20.68 11.49 16.92
N ILE A 147 19.52 12.13 16.96
CA ILE A 147 19.27 13.52 16.54
C ILE A 147 18.24 14.16 17.46
N THR A 148 18.12 15.49 17.40
CA THR A 148 17.20 16.26 18.25
C THR A 148 15.94 16.74 17.54
N ASP A 149 15.93 16.79 16.21
CA ASP A 149 14.81 17.33 15.42
C ASP A 149 14.61 16.48 14.15
N ASN A 150 13.37 16.42 13.65
CA ASN A 150 13.03 15.72 12.43
C ASN A 150 13.01 16.71 11.24
N PRO A 151 14.04 16.69 10.37
CA PRO A 151 14.11 17.61 9.23
C PRO A 151 13.04 17.35 8.16
N ALA A 152 12.54 16.12 8.05
CA ALA A 152 11.54 15.77 7.05
C ALA A 152 10.14 16.35 7.37
N ARG A 153 9.82 16.63 8.64
CA ARG A 153 8.55 17.27 9.01
C ARG A 153 8.42 18.67 8.42
N LYS A 154 9.52 19.44 8.39
CA LYS A 154 9.55 20.82 7.89
C LYS A 154 9.64 20.92 6.36
N ALA A 155 10.08 19.87 5.68
CA ALA A 155 10.12 19.81 4.23
C ALA A 155 8.70 19.87 3.64
N ARG A 156 8.54 20.56 2.52
CA ARG A 156 7.24 20.80 1.89
C ARG A 156 7.14 20.04 0.58
N LEU A 157 5.97 19.47 0.32
CA LEU A 157 5.61 18.93 -0.99
C LEU A 157 4.69 19.90 -1.72
N PRO A 158 4.73 19.96 -3.07
CA PRO A 158 3.82 20.76 -3.84
C PRO A 158 2.37 20.45 -3.47
N LYS A 159 1.58 21.48 -3.13
CA LYS A 159 0.14 21.30 -2.91
C LYS A 159 -0.53 21.18 -4.27
N LYS A 160 -1.28 20.11 -4.50
CA LYS A 160 -2.25 20.05 -5.60
C LYS A 160 -3.35 21.08 -5.31
N THR A 161 -3.23 22.28 -5.86
CA THR A 161 -4.05 23.44 -5.47
C THR A 161 -5.22 23.72 -6.39
N ASN A 162 -5.33 23.03 -7.53
CA ASN A 162 -6.36 23.37 -8.51
C ASN A 162 -7.67 22.61 -8.23
N LYS A 163 -8.75 23.37 -7.93
CA LYS A 163 -10.09 22.82 -7.69
C LYS A 163 -10.64 22.09 -8.92
N LEU A 164 -10.29 22.55 -10.12
CA LEU A 164 -10.66 21.93 -11.39
C LEU A 164 -9.96 20.58 -11.57
N GLU A 165 -8.64 20.48 -11.26
CA GLU A 165 -7.90 19.23 -11.31
C GLU A 165 -8.44 18.19 -10.33
N LYS A 166 -8.87 18.61 -9.13
CA LYS A 166 -9.52 17.70 -8.16
C LYS A 166 -10.86 17.17 -8.67
N GLN A 167 -11.64 17.99 -9.36
CA GLN A 167 -12.91 17.58 -9.96
C GLN A 167 -12.68 16.61 -11.13
N GLN A 168 -11.75 16.91 -12.03
CA GLN A 168 -11.36 16.01 -13.12
C GLN A 168 -10.81 14.69 -12.59
N ALA A 169 -9.95 14.74 -11.56
CA ALA A 169 -9.44 13.55 -10.90
C ALA A 169 -10.53 12.71 -10.21
N ALA A 170 -11.63 13.32 -9.75
CA ALA A 170 -12.77 12.60 -9.21
C ALA A 170 -13.56 11.87 -10.31
N LYS A 171 -13.80 12.54 -11.44
CA LYS A 171 -14.47 11.97 -12.62
C LYS A 171 -13.69 10.81 -13.23
N ASN A 172 -12.36 10.88 -13.23
CA ASN A 172 -11.49 9.83 -13.75
C ASN A 172 -11.38 8.59 -12.83
N LYS A 173 -12.02 8.62 -11.65
CA LYS A 173 -11.98 7.49 -10.71
C LYS A 173 -12.99 6.39 -10.99
N TYR A 174 -14.06 6.67 -11.71
CA TYR A 174 -15.13 5.70 -12.02
C TYR A 174 -15.44 5.66 -13.51
N LEU A 175 -16.12 4.62 -13.95
CA LEU A 175 -16.54 4.42 -15.35
C LEU A 175 -17.97 4.94 -15.52
N GLU A 176 -18.19 5.63 -16.63
CA GLU A 176 -19.53 6.00 -17.09
C GLU A 176 -20.28 4.76 -17.63
N PRO A 177 -21.62 4.78 -17.74
CA PRO A 177 -22.41 3.63 -18.17
C PRO A 177 -21.98 3.00 -19.50
N ASP A 178 -21.66 3.81 -20.51
CA ASP A 178 -21.19 3.32 -21.79
C ASP A 178 -19.78 2.71 -21.70
N GLU A 179 -18.90 3.30 -20.87
CA GLU A 179 -17.52 2.84 -20.71
C GLU A 179 -17.47 1.44 -20.07
N TYR A 180 -18.17 1.21 -18.94
CA TYR A 180 -18.16 -0.11 -18.32
C TYR A 180 -18.90 -1.14 -19.17
N SER A 181 -19.96 -0.75 -19.89
CA SER A 181 -20.70 -1.64 -20.79
C SER A 181 -19.81 -2.12 -21.94
N ARG A 182 -19.11 -1.22 -22.63
CA ARG A 182 -18.18 -1.56 -23.73
C ARG A 182 -17.01 -2.42 -23.23
N LEU A 183 -16.44 -2.07 -22.07
CA LEU A 183 -15.31 -2.79 -21.50
C LEU A 183 -15.68 -4.22 -21.09
N LEU A 184 -16.82 -4.41 -20.43
CA LEU A 184 -17.31 -5.73 -20.06
C LEU A 184 -17.67 -6.56 -21.29
N LYS A 185 -18.36 -5.97 -22.27
CA LYS A 185 -18.68 -6.65 -23.53
C LYS A 185 -17.44 -7.17 -24.25
N GLU A 186 -16.35 -6.39 -24.29
CA GLU A 186 -15.09 -6.82 -24.89
C GLU A 186 -14.38 -7.91 -24.06
N LEU A 187 -14.50 -7.91 -22.75
CA LEU A 187 -13.99 -8.99 -21.90
C LEU A 187 -14.76 -10.30 -22.11
N TYR A 188 -16.09 -10.24 -22.29
CA TYR A 188 -16.94 -11.41 -22.55
C TYR A 188 -16.73 -12.01 -23.95
N ARG A 189 -16.16 -11.26 -24.88
CA ARG A 189 -16.00 -11.68 -26.30
C ARG A 189 -15.11 -12.90 -26.48
N LYS A 190 -14.23 -13.22 -25.52
CA LYS A 190 -13.25 -14.31 -25.62
C LYS A 190 -13.37 -15.25 -24.43
N ASP A 191 -13.42 -16.56 -24.68
CA ASP A 191 -13.48 -17.59 -23.64
C ASP A 191 -12.34 -17.49 -22.63
N ILE A 192 -11.12 -17.17 -23.11
CA ILE A 192 -9.95 -17.02 -22.24
C ILE A 192 -10.08 -15.88 -21.22
N THR A 193 -10.93 -14.89 -21.49
CA THR A 193 -11.20 -13.75 -20.60
C THR A 193 -12.52 -13.88 -19.84
N LEU A 194 -13.31 -14.92 -20.09
CA LEU A 194 -14.64 -15.09 -19.48
C LEU A 194 -14.61 -15.02 -17.95
N ARG A 195 -13.69 -15.73 -17.29
CA ARG A 195 -13.54 -15.68 -15.82
C ARG A 195 -13.22 -14.28 -15.30
N TYR A 196 -12.44 -13.52 -16.07
CA TYR A 196 -12.07 -12.15 -15.71
C TYR A 196 -13.22 -11.17 -15.97
N ALA A 197 -14.03 -11.42 -17.03
CA ALA A 197 -15.24 -10.66 -17.28
C ALA A 197 -16.25 -10.84 -16.14
N LEU A 198 -16.54 -12.09 -15.75
CA LEU A 198 -17.41 -12.43 -14.62
C LEU A 198 -16.91 -11.81 -13.30
N ALA A 199 -15.59 -11.87 -13.04
CA ALA A 199 -15.01 -11.25 -11.87
C ALA A 199 -15.16 -9.72 -11.86
N CYS A 200 -14.95 -9.05 -13.00
CA CYS A 200 -15.12 -7.60 -13.15
C CYS A 200 -16.59 -7.19 -13.01
N GLU A 201 -17.52 -7.92 -13.61
CA GLU A 201 -18.97 -7.67 -13.46
C GLU A 201 -19.41 -7.87 -12.00
N PHE A 202 -18.94 -8.94 -11.36
CA PHE A 202 -19.21 -9.15 -9.93
C PHE A 202 -18.71 -7.98 -9.08
N MET A 203 -17.49 -7.49 -9.33
CA MET A 203 -16.96 -6.32 -8.61
C MET A 203 -17.77 -5.06 -8.85
N LEU A 204 -18.31 -4.88 -10.05
CA LEU A 204 -19.19 -3.76 -10.39
C LEU A 204 -20.53 -3.81 -9.64
N LEU A 205 -21.09 -4.99 -9.46
CA LEU A 205 -22.38 -5.18 -8.75
C LEU A 205 -22.23 -5.16 -7.24
N ASN A 206 -21.19 -5.85 -6.73
CA ASN A 206 -20.96 -6.00 -5.29
C ASN A 206 -20.23 -4.81 -4.66
N GLY A 207 -19.29 -4.23 -5.36
CA GLY A 207 -18.40 -3.17 -4.87
C GLY A 207 -17.27 -3.67 -3.97
N CYS A 208 -16.98 -4.97 -3.91
CA CYS A 208 -15.89 -5.53 -3.11
C CYS A 208 -14.50 -5.12 -3.64
N ARG A 209 -13.47 -5.17 -2.75
CA ARG A 209 -12.08 -5.00 -3.17
C ARG A 209 -11.57 -6.24 -3.88
N ILE A 210 -10.60 -6.09 -4.80
CA ILE A 210 -9.99 -7.23 -5.49
C ILE A 210 -9.39 -8.28 -4.54
N GLY A 211 -8.82 -7.85 -3.42
CA GLY A 211 -8.32 -8.78 -2.41
C GLY A 211 -9.45 -9.54 -1.69
N GLU A 212 -10.57 -8.88 -1.43
CA GLU A 212 -11.78 -9.50 -0.88
C GLU A 212 -12.35 -10.52 -1.86
N LEU A 213 -12.55 -10.13 -3.13
CA LEU A 213 -12.99 -11.04 -4.20
C LEU A 213 -12.11 -12.29 -4.29
N ALA A 214 -10.80 -12.10 -4.31
CA ALA A 214 -9.82 -13.19 -4.41
C ALA A 214 -9.77 -14.08 -3.15
N GLY A 215 -10.24 -13.56 -2.02
CA GLY A 215 -10.32 -14.28 -0.74
C GLY A 215 -11.58 -15.13 -0.58
N LEU A 216 -12.64 -14.86 -1.36
CA LEU A 216 -13.93 -15.54 -1.25
C LEU A 216 -13.82 -17.05 -1.48
N THR A 217 -14.39 -17.82 -0.56
CA THR A 217 -14.48 -19.27 -0.62
C THR A 217 -15.91 -19.72 -0.87
N VAL A 218 -16.08 -20.98 -1.27
CA VAL A 218 -17.43 -21.55 -1.46
C VAL A 218 -18.25 -21.52 -0.17
N SER A 219 -17.60 -21.67 0.99
CA SER A 219 -18.25 -21.60 2.30
C SER A 219 -18.80 -20.21 2.67
N ASP A 220 -18.29 -19.15 2.02
CA ASP A 220 -18.76 -17.78 2.25
C ASP A 220 -20.06 -17.47 1.48
N TYR A 221 -20.43 -18.31 0.50
CA TYR A 221 -21.61 -18.15 -0.34
C TYR A 221 -22.79 -18.91 0.22
N HIS A 222 -23.81 -18.18 0.67
CA HIS A 222 -25.05 -18.72 1.25
C HIS A 222 -26.19 -18.54 0.25
N LYS A 223 -26.39 -19.57 -0.61
CA LYS A 223 -27.36 -19.52 -1.71
C LYS A 223 -28.80 -19.34 -1.21
N GLU A 224 -29.18 -20.04 -0.15
CA GLU A 224 -30.52 -20.01 0.44
C GLU A 224 -30.92 -18.61 0.95
N THR A 225 -29.99 -17.92 1.60
CA THR A 225 -30.21 -16.58 2.13
C THR A 225 -29.82 -15.46 1.17
N ARG A 226 -29.32 -15.81 0.00
CA ARG A 226 -28.81 -14.88 -1.02
C ARG A 226 -27.78 -13.93 -0.43
N SER A 227 -26.85 -14.45 0.37
CA SER A 227 -25.85 -13.64 1.06
C SER A 227 -24.44 -14.16 0.87
N LEU A 228 -23.48 -13.27 1.07
CA LEU A 228 -22.07 -13.52 0.93
C LEU A 228 -21.32 -12.88 2.10
N ASP A 229 -20.53 -13.67 2.81
CA ASP A 229 -19.68 -13.19 3.88
C ASP A 229 -18.33 -12.75 3.35
N ILE A 230 -17.97 -11.50 3.65
CA ILE A 230 -16.67 -10.93 3.26
C ILE A 230 -15.87 -10.73 4.54
N HIS A 231 -14.94 -11.64 4.83
CA HIS A 231 -14.15 -11.62 6.06
C HIS A 231 -12.65 -11.83 5.81
N THR A 232 -12.25 -12.19 4.59
CA THR A 232 -10.86 -12.43 4.21
C THR A 232 -10.42 -11.53 3.07
N SER A 233 -9.11 -11.37 2.93
CA SER A 233 -8.52 -10.65 1.81
C SER A 233 -7.26 -11.37 1.35
N PHE A 234 -7.31 -11.98 0.18
CA PHE A 234 -6.16 -12.65 -0.40
C PHE A 234 -5.14 -11.64 -0.93
N ASN A 235 -3.88 -11.89 -0.59
CA ASN A 235 -2.75 -11.19 -1.16
C ASN A 235 -1.69 -12.21 -1.60
N ARG A 236 -1.36 -12.23 -2.89
CA ARG A 236 -0.39 -13.19 -3.48
C ARG A 236 0.99 -13.22 -2.80
N TYR A 237 1.31 -12.20 -1.99
CA TYR A 237 2.61 -12.05 -1.33
C TYR A 237 2.59 -12.46 0.14
N ILE A 238 1.44 -12.83 0.67
CA ILE A 238 1.23 -13.17 2.07
C ILE A 238 0.70 -14.59 2.11
N PRO A 239 1.17 -15.45 3.03
CA PRO A 239 0.61 -16.77 3.22
C PRO A 239 -0.91 -16.72 3.43
N GLU A 240 -1.61 -17.75 2.98
CA GLU A 240 -3.06 -17.89 3.10
C GLU A 240 -3.50 -17.68 4.55
N ASN A 241 -4.56 -16.86 4.77
CA ASN A 241 -5.28 -16.64 6.01
C ASN A 241 -4.95 -15.37 6.84
N GLU A 242 -4.39 -14.32 6.28
CA GLU A 242 -4.55 -13.03 6.95
C GLU A 242 -5.95 -12.47 6.73
N GLY A 243 -6.72 -12.28 7.80
CA GLY A 243 -8.04 -11.62 7.77
C GLY A 243 -8.01 -10.23 7.15
N THR A 244 -9.16 -9.64 6.93
CA THR A 244 -9.28 -8.26 6.43
C THR A 244 -8.53 -7.27 7.31
N LYS A 245 -8.11 -6.13 6.74
CA LYS A 245 -7.26 -5.14 7.43
C LYS A 245 -7.95 -4.47 8.62
N THR A 246 -9.26 -4.40 8.63
CA THR A 246 -10.05 -3.68 9.67
C THR A 246 -11.34 -4.43 9.98
N VAL A 247 -11.84 -4.29 11.20
CA VAL A 247 -13.14 -4.84 11.65
C VAL A 247 -14.27 -4.38 10.73
N ALA A 248 -14.25 -3.14 10.27
CA ALA A 248 -15.25 -2.58 9.34
C ALA A 248 -15.24 -3.25 7.94
N SER A 249 -14.23 -4.05 7.63
CA SER A 249 -14.19 -4.85 6.40
C SER A 249 -14.93 -6.17 6.51
N TYR A 250 -15.24 -6.63 7.74
CA TYR A 250 -16.09 -7.81 7.99
C TYR A 250 -17.55 -7.43 7.78
N ARG A 251 -18.18 -8.04 6.79
CA ARG A 251 -19.59 -7.77 6.47
C ARG A 251 -20.22 -8.91 5.72
N THR A 252 -21.53 -9.04 5.88
CA THR A 252 -22.37 -9.86 5.01
C THR A 252 -23.05 -8.95 3.99
N THR A 253 -22.94 -9.28 2.70
CA THR A 253 -23.63 -8.55 1.61
C THR A 253 -24.72 -9.41 1.03
N TYR A 254 -25.90 -8.81 0.78
CA TYR A 254 -26.98 -9.48 0.05
C TYR A 254 -26.72 -9.38 -1.44
N LEU A 255 -26.97 -10.49 -2.14
CA LEU A 255 -26.66 -10.67 -3.57
C LEU A 255 -27.90 -10.41 -4.44
N THR A 256 -27.67 -9.75 -5.55
CA THR A 256 -28.62 -9.70 -6.67
C THR A 256 -28.71 -11.06 -7.35
N ASN A 257 -29.76 -11.32 -8.13
CA ASN A 257 -29.86 -12.55 -8.92
C ASN A 257 -28.66 -12.70 -9.85
N ARG A 258 -28.19 -11.60 -10.48
CA ARG A 258 -27.06 -11.63 -11.38
C ARG A 258 -25.73 -11.98 -10.69
N GLU A 259 -25.51 -11.50 -9.48
CA GLU A 259 -24.33 -11.89 -8.68
C GLU A 259 -24.33 -13.38 -8.37
N MET A 260 -25.49 -13.96 -8.05
CA MET A 260 -25.63 -15.40 -7.82
C MET A 260 -25.37 -16.20 -9.10
N GLU A 261 -25.93 -15.80 -10.23
CA GLU A 261 -25.65 -16.42 -11.55
C GLU A 261 -24.14 -16.39 -11.89
N ILE A 262 -23.47 -15.28 -11.61
CA ILE A 262 -22.02 -15.15 -11.82
C ILE A 262 -21.25 -16.16 -10.96
N ILE A 263 -21.61 -16.29 -9.68
CA ILE A 263 -20.97 -17.25 -8.78
C ILE A 263 -21.20 -18.68 -9.30
N ASP A 264 -22.44 -19.05 -9.63
CA ASP A 264 -22.79 -20.37 -10.14
C ASP A 264 -22.01 -20.68 -11.44
N GLN A 265 -21.96 -19.76 -12.39
CA GLN A 265 -21.18 -19.91 -13.63
C GLN A 265 -19.68 -20.07 -13.38
N ILE A 266 -19.11 -19.32 -12.44
CA ILE A 266 -17.69 -19.45 -12.06
C ILE A 266 -17.41 -20.84 -11.46
N LEU A 267 -18.30 -21.34 -10.61
CA LEU A 267 -18.18 -22.67 -10.01
C LEU A 267 -18.29 -23.79 -11.05
N GLU A 268 -19.20 -23.68 -12.02
CA GLU A 268 -19.31 -24.61 -13.15
C GLU A 268 -18.04 -24.61 -14.00
N LEU A 269 -17.54 -23.42 -14.39
CA LEU A 269 -16.29 -23.30 -15.13
C LEU A 269 -15.10 -23.87 -14.36
N LYS A 270 -15.09 -23.69 -13.04
CA LYS A 270 -14.04 -24.25 -12.17
C LYS A 270 -14.08 -25.77 -12.19
N ALA A 271 -15.25 -26.38 -11.96
CA ALA A 271 -15.44 -27.83 -11.98
C ALA A 271 -15.04 -28.45 -13.34
N LEU A 272 -15.43 -27.82 -14.45
CA LEU A 272 -15.05 -28.26 -15.80
C LEU A 272 -13.52 -28.20 -16.00
N SER A 273 -12.88 -27.11 -15.59
CA SER A 273 -11.43 -26.97 -15.76
C SER A 273 -10.65 -27.93 -14.86
N GLU A 274 -11.15 -28.20 -13.66
CA GLU A 274 -10.56 -29.15 -12.71
C GLU A 274 -10.61 -30.58 -13.24
N SER A 275 -11.71 -30.97 -13.92
CA SER A 275 -11.83 -32.30 -14.52
C SER A 275 -11.02 -32.48 -15.81
N THR A 276 -10.68 -31.41 -16.53
CA THR A 276 -10.03 -31.47 -17.86
C THR A 276 -8.55 -31.09 -17.85
N ASN A 277 -8.06 -30.39 -16.82
CA ASN A 277 -6.67 -29.94 -16.74
C ASN A 277 -5.90 -30.67 -15.61
N PRO A 278 -5.01 -31.59 -15.93
CA PRO A 278 -4.22 -32.33 -14.92
C PRO A 278 -3.26 -31.42 -14.12
N ASN A 279 -2.96 -30.23 -14.61
CA ASN A 279 -2.11 -29.24 -13.92
C ASN A 279 -2.94 -28.17 -13.19
N TRP A 280 -4.22 -28.45 -12.93
CA TRP A 280 -5.09 -27.51 -12.24
C TRP A 280 -4.61 -27.31 -10.79
N TYR A 281 -4.51 -26.04 -10.39
CA TYR A 281 -4.22 -25.69 -8.99
C TYR A 281 -5.52 -25.76 -8.17
N HIS A 282 -5.62 -26.71 -7.28
CA HIS A 282 -6.76 -26.88 -6.39
C HIS A 282 -6.80 -25.78 -5.33
N SER A 283 -7.90 -25.03 -5.31
CA SER A 283 -8.14 -23.94 -4.37
C SER A 283 -9.60 -23.95 -3.91
N ASP A 284 -9.84 -23.58 -2.65
CA ASP A 284 -11.18 -23.34 -2.12
C ASP A 284 -11.81 -22.03 -2.61
N LYS A 285 -11.04 -21.18 -3.29
CA LYS A 285 -11.49 -19.87 -3.75
C LYS A 285 -12.50 -19.97 -4.89
N ILE A 286 -13.52 -19.09 -4.85
CA ILE A 286 -14.54 -18.98 -5.91
C ILE A 286 -13.88 -18.41 -7.18
N PHE A 287 -13.25 -17.25 -7.07
CA PHE A 287 -12.67 -16.55 -8.23
C PHE A 287 -11.22 -16.94 -8.46
N THR A 288 -11.01 -17.74 -9.49
CA THR A 288 -9.69 -18.28 -9.89
C THR A 288 -9.31 -17.88 -11.31
N THR A 289 -8.02 -17.98 -11.60
CA THR A 289 -7.47 -17.90 -12.97
C THR A 289 -7.83 -19.14 -13.78
N ASN A 290 -7.50 -19.14 -15.07
CA ASN A 290 -7.66 -20.32 -15.93
C ASN A 290 -6.75 -21.51 -15.56
N THR A 291 -5.90 -21.35 -14.55
CA THR A 291 -5.03 -22.41 -14.00
C THR A 291 -5.40 -22.80 -12.57
N GLY A 292 -6.53 -22.32 -12.02
CA GLY A 292 -7.02 -22.62 -10.68
C GLY A 292 -6.42 -21.75 -9.56
N LYS A 293 -5.39 -20.96 -9.82
CA LYS A 293 -4.79 -20.07 -8.81
C LYS A 293 -5.74 -18.92 -8.49
N PRO A 294 -5.75 -18.43 -7.24
CA PRO A 294 -6.57 -17.27 -6.88
C PRO A 294 -6.30 -16.08 -7.80
N ILE A 295 -7.37 -15.37 -8.20
CA ILE A 295 -7.27 -14.18 -9.02
C ILE A 295 -6.55 -13.06 -8.26
N HIS A 296 -5.86 -12.16 -8.95
CA HIS A 296 -5.19 -11.03 -8.28
C HIS A 296 -5.13 -9.78 -9.17
N SER A 297 -4.88 -8.63 -8.54
CA SER A 297 -4.96 -7.32 -9.18
C SER A 297 -4.16 -7.22 -10.49
N THR A 298 -2.93 -7.75 -10.54
CA THR A 298 -2.08 -7.64 -11.74
C THR A 298 -2.68 -8.35 -12.97
N ILE A 299 -3.28 -9.54 -12.77
CA ILE A 299 -3.91 -10.29 -13.87
C ILE A 299 -5.14 -9.55 -14.39
N LEU A 300 -6.01 -9.09 -13.49
CA LEU A 300 -7.19 -8.32 -13.91
C LEU A 300 -6.80 -7.00 -14.58
N SER A 301 -5.84 -6.25 -14.02
CA SER A 301 -5.36 -5.01 -14.64
C SER A 301 -4.81 -5.26 -16.05
N ALA A 302 -4.01 -6.31 -16.26
CA ALA A 302 -3.50 -6.66 -17.57
C ALA A 302 -4.62 -7.08 -18.54
N SER A 303 -5.67 -7.77 -18.06
CA SER A 303 -6.83 -8.13 -18.87
C SER A 303 -7.65 -6.91 -19.29
N LEU A 304 -7.88 -5.98 -18.34
CA LEU A 304 -8.56 -4.71 -18.58
C LEU A 304 -7.82 -3.84 -19.60
N GLN A 305 -6.50 -3.68 -19.46
CA GLN A 305 -5.69 -2.92 -20.41
C GLN A 305 -5.76 -3.53 -21.82
N ARG A 306 -5.62 -4.86 -21.94
CA ARG A 306 -5.75 -5.54 -23.23
C ARG A 306 -7.16 -5.44 -23.84
N ALA A 307 -8.21 -5.45 -23.01
CA ALA A 307 -9.56 -5.21 -23.48
C ALA A 307 -9.72 -3.77 -23.99
N ASN A 308 -9.22 -2.80 -23.22
CA ASN A 308 -9.28 -1.39 -23.59
C ASN A 308 -8.59 -1.08 -24.92
N THR A 309 -7.41 -1.68 -25.17
CA THR A 309 -6.70 -1.48 -26.46
C THR A 309 -7.44 -2.06 -27.66
N ARG A 310 -8.45 -2.91 -27.48
CA ARG A 310 -9.27 -3.48 -28.54
C ARG A 310 -10.58 -2.72 -28.78
N LEU A 311 -10.92 -1.77 -27.91
CA LEU A 311 -12.08 -0.91 -28.12
C LEU A 311 -11.82 0.05 -29.27
N GLU A 312 -12.83 0.32 -30.09
CA GLU A 312 -12.78 1.34 -31.15
C GLU A 312 -12.41 2.73 -30.58
N THR A 313 -12.96 3.04 -29.41
CA THR A 313 -12.63 4.25 -28.64
C THR A 313 -12.12 3.82 -27.29
N PRO A 314 -10.79 3.76 -27.07
CA PRO A 314 -10.19 3.43 -25.79
C PRO A 314 -10.64 4.39 -24.67
N ILE A 315 -10.79 3.87 -23.50
CA ILE A 315 -11.15 4.63 -22.29
C ILE A 315 -9.89 5.29 -21.76
N ASP A 316 -9.87 6.64 -21.71
CA ASP A 316 -8.77 7.44 -21.17
C ASP A 316 -8.89 7.59 -19.65
N LYS A 317 -8.85 6.45 -18.94
CA LYS A 317 -8.85 6.38 -17.48
C LYS A 317 -7.89 5.29 -17.02
N HIS A 318 -7.35 5.41 -15.82
CA HIS A 318 -6.51 4.36 -15.24
C HIS A 318 -7.34 3.13 -14.88
N LEU A 319 -7.36 2.13 -15.79
CA LEU A 319 -8.11 0.91 -15.59
C LEU A 319 -7.38 -0.04 -14.64
N SER A 320 -7.95 -0.21 -13.48
CA SER A 320 -7.56 -1.19 -12.46
C SER A 320 -8.82 -1.80 -11.84
N PRO A 321 -8.75 -2.96 -11.17
CA PRO A 321 -9.94 -3.55 -10.56
C PRO A 321 -10.69 -2.64 -9.59
N HIS A 322 -9.99 -1.69 -8.94
CA HIS A 322 -10.62 -0.73 -8.04
C HIS A 322 -11.59 0.24 -8.73
N ILE A 323 -11.48 0.42 -10.06
CA ILE A 323 -12.36 1.30 -10.80
C ILE A 323 -13.82 0.80 -10.74
N PHE A 324 -14.06 -0.51 -10.75
CA PHE A 324 -15.40 -1.07 -10.63
C PHE A 324 -16.07 -0.74 -9.31
N ARG A 325 -15.30 -0.84 -8.20
CA ARG A 325 -15.79 -0.43 -6.87
C ARG A 325 -16.15 1.06 -6.82
N HIS A 326 -15.34 1.92 -7.44
CA HIS A 326 -15.64 3.34 -7.54
C HIS A 326 -16.87 3.59 -8.41
N THR A 327 -17.06 2.80 -9.47
CA THR A 327 -18.25 2.84 -10.32
C THR A 327 -19.50 2.39 -9.56
N THR A 328 -19.42 1.34 -8.72
CA THR A 328 -20.53 0.95 -7.84
C THR A 328 -20.96 2.09 -6.92
N ILE A 329 -19.98 2.78 -6.32
CA ILE A 329 -20.24 3.95 -5.43
C ILE A 329 -20.94 5.06 -6.22
N SER A 330 -20.47 5.35 -7.44
CA SER A 330 -21.08 6.36 -8.33
C SER A 330 -22.53 5.99 -8.67
N ILE A 331 -22.77 4.77 -9.14
CA ILE A 331 -24.11 4.27 -9.49
C ILE A 331 -25.08 4.38 -8.30
N LEU A 332 -24.66 3.96 -7.11
CA LEU A 332 -25.50 4.02 -5.92
C LEU A 332 -25.77 5.46 -5.48
N ALA A 333 -24.78 6.35 -5.59
CA ALA A 333 -24.92 7.76 -5.29
C ALA A 333 -25.88 8.46 -6.27
N GLU A 334 -25.78 8.17 -7.58
CA GLU A 334 -26.67 8.68 -8.63
C GLU A 334 -28.13 8.26 -8.40
N ASN A 335 -28.33 7.10 -7.80
CA ASN A 335 -29.66 6.59 -7.44
C ASN A 335 -30.10 6.99 -6.01
N ASN A 336 -29.51 8.04 -5.45
CA ASN A 336 -29.85 8.62 -4.14
C ASN A 336 -29.74 7.65 -2.95
N VAL A 337 -28.91 6.60 -3.05
CA VAL A 337 -28.65 5.74 -1.90
C VAL A 337 -27.84 6.51 -0.86
N PRO A 338 -28.26 6.53 0.43
CA PRO A 338 -27.56 7.27 1.46
C PRO A 338 -26.08 6.87 1.57
N LEU A 339 -25.18 7.86 1.78
CA LEU A 339 -23.74 7.64 1.88
C LEU A 339 -23.38 6.54 2.89
N LYS A 340 -24.04 6.52 4.05
CA LYS A 340 -23.82 5.52 5.10
C LYS A 340 -24.09 4.10 4.57
N THR A 341 -25.22 3.91 3.87
CA THR A 341 -25.60 2.61 3.28
C THR A 341 -24.56 2.17 2.22
N ILE A 342 -24.06 3.11 1.40
CA ILE A 342 -23.00 2.82 0.43
C ILE A 342 -21.73 2.40 1.17
N MET A 343 -21.32 3.13 2.21
CA MET A 343 -20.12 2.82 2.99
C MET A 343 -20.22 1.44 3.65
N ASP A 344 -21.37 1.09 4.22
CA ASP A 344 -21.59 -0.21 4.83
C ASP A 344 -21.52 -1.34 3.79
N ARG A 345 -22.15 -1.19 2.61
CA ARG A 345 -22.08 -2.17 1.53
C ARG A 345 -20.67 -2.40 1.04
N VAL A 346 -19.91 -1.34 0.80
CA VAL A 346 -18.55 -1.46 0.29
C VAL A 346 -17.51 -1.73 1.39
N GLY A 347 -17.85 -1.64 2.69
CA GLY A 347 -16.94 -1.88 3.81
C GLY A 347 -15.91 -0.75 3.98
N HIS A 348 -16.38 0.50 4.09
CA HIS A 348 -15.56 1.68 4.43
C HIS A 348 -16.00 2.23 5.78
N ALA A 349 -15.13 2.21 6.78
CA ALA A 349 -15.40 2.84 8.07
C ALA A 349 -15.36 4.36 7.98
N ASP A 350 -14.35 4.88 7.25
CA ASP A 350 -14.18 6.30 6.94
C ASP A 350 -13.37 6.37 5.63
N SER A 351 -13.94 6.98 4.60
CA SER A 351 -13.30 7.00 3.28
C SER A 351 -13.50 8.34 2.59
N GLU A 352 -12.44 9.14 2.56
CA GLU A 352 -12.37 10.36 1.75
C GLU A 352 -12.72 10.09 0.27
N VAL A 353 -12.35 8.90 -0.24
CA VAL A 353 -12.61 8.53 -1.63
C VAL A 353 -14.11 8.35 -1.88
N THR A 354 -14.81 7.58 -1.02
CA THR A 354 -16.27 7.38 -1.13
C THR A 354 -16.99 8.71 -1.01
N THR A 355 -16.62 9.50 -0.01
CA THR A 355 -17.19 10.84 0.21
C THR A 355 -16.92 11.77 -0.97
N SER A 356 -15.70 11.71 -1.56
CA SER A 356 -15.36 12.57 -2.71
C SER A 356 -16.15 12.20 -3.98
N ILE A 357 -16.37 10.91 -4.25
CA ILE A 357 -17.19 10.44 -5.37
C ILE A 357 -18.64 10.81 -5.12
N TYR A 358 -19.18 10.50 -3.95
CA TYR A 358 -20.55 10.84 -3.56
C TYR A 358 -20.81 12.34 -3.71
N THR A 359 -19.95 13.19 -3.16
CA THR A 359 -20.09 14.65 -3.26
C THR A 359 -19.98 15.16 -4.69
N HIS A 360 -19.13 14.52 -5.52
CA HIS A 360 -19.00 14.90 -6.93
C HIS A 360 -20.28 14.59 -7.69
N VAL A 361 -20.79 13.38 -7.56
CA VAL A 361 -22.00 12.89 -8.21
C VAL A 361 -23.22 13.72 -7.76
N THR A 362 -23.44 13.86 -6.43
CA THR A 362 -24.61 14.58 -5.89
C THR A 362 -24.55 16.09 -6.14
N ARG A 363 -23.38 16.66 -6.44
CA ARG A 363 -23.28 18.07 -6.84
C ARG A 363 -23.97 18.31 -8.19
N ASN A 364 -23.88 17.37 -9.13
CA ASN A 364 -24.56 17.45 -10.42
C ASN A 364 -26.08 17.34 -10.32
N MET A 365 -26.59 16.87 -9.14
CA MET A 365 -28.02 16.74 -8.86
C MET A 365 -28.62 17.98 -8.14
N LYS A 366 -27.88 19.08 -8.00
CA LYS A 366 -28.37 20.31 -7.35
C LYS A 366 -29.63 20.88 -8.01
N ASP A 367 -29.71 20.77 -9.32
CA ASP A 367 -30.89 21.20 -10.08
C ASP A 367 -32.13 20.38 -9.75
N GLN A 368 -31.96 19.10 -9.39
CA GLN A 368 -33.04 18.23 -8.92
C GLN A 368 -33.60 18.71 -7.55
N ALA A 369 -32.73 19.18 -6.64
CA ALA A 369 -33.14 19.69 -5.35
C ALA A 369 -34.03 20.96 -5.52
N VAL A 370 -33.68 21.86 -6.45
CA VAL A 370 -34.50 23.01 -6.79
C VAL A 370 -35.86 22.57 -7.32
N ASN A 371 -35.91 21.66 -8.28
CA ASN A 371 -37.11 21.11 -8.85
C ASN A 371 -38.03 20.43 -7.79
N ILE A 372 -37.43 19.70 -6.83
CA ILE A 372 -38.18 19.08 -5.72
C ILE A 372 -38.79 20.17 -4.83
N LEU A 373 -38.04 21.21 -4.47
CA LEU A 373 -38.55 22.31 -3.66
C LEU A 373 -39.62 23.08 -4.40
N ASP A 374 -39.46 23.38 -5.68
CA ASP A 374 -40.48 24.02 -6.52
C ASP A 374 -41.78 23.19 -6.56
N ASN A 375 -41.65 21.87 -6.74
CA ASN A 375 -42.83 20.98 -6.73
C ASN A 375 -43.53 20.92 -5.36
N ILE A 376 -42.76 20.93 -4.25
CA ILE A 376 -43.36 20.97 -2.90
C ILE A 376 -44.09 22.30 -2.67
N ILE A 377 -43.49 23.42 -3.08
CA ILE A 377 -44.07 24.74 -2.94
C ILE A 377 -45.31 24.86 -3.81
N THR A 378 -45.24 24.44 -5.08
CA THR A 378 -46.38 24.51 -6.01
C THR A 378 -47.56 23.65 -5.60
N ASN A 379 -47.27 22.45 -5.06
CA ASN A 379 -48.34 21.49 -4.69
C ASN A 379 -48.92 21.68 -3.27
N ASN A 380 -48.16 22.31 -2.34
CA ASN A 380 -48.55 22.34 -0.92
C ASN A 380 -48.70 23.75 -0.30
N LEU A 381 -48.20 24.81 -0.95
CA LEU A 381 -48.09 26.12 -0.33
C LEU A 381 -48.72 27.27 -1.12
N ALA A 382 -49.25 27.08 -2.34
CA ALA A 382 -49.78 28.16 -3.12
C ALA A 382 -51.33 28.28 -3.05
N PRO A 383 -51.87 29.17 -2.22
CA PRO A 383 -52.88 30.04 -2.74
C PRO A 383 -52.19 31.21 -3.42
N SER A 384 -52.44 31.39 -4.70
CA SER A 384 -52.06 32.59 -5.42
C SER A 384 -52.53 33.84 -4.64
N LEU A 385 -51.59 34.61 -4.09
CA LEU A 385 -51.89 35.95 -3.67
C LEU A 385 -52.23 36.75 -4.92
N PRO A 386 -53.44 37.34 -5.03
CA PRO A 386 -53.74 38.24 -6.12
C PRO A 386 -52.80 39.47 -6.02
N LEU A 387 -52.00 39.67 -7.06
CA LEU A 387 -51.28 40.93 -7.24
C LEU A 387 -52.34 42.02 -7.40
N GLY A 388 -52.53 42.84 -6.34
CA GLY A 388 -53.29 44.05 -6.36
C GLY A 388 -52.55 45.17 -7.09
#